data_ef912264359a90fbaf2dd271226037a4
#
_entry.id   ef912264359a90fbaf2dd271226037a4
#
_cell.length_a   1.000
_cell.length_b   1.000
_cell.length_c   1.000
_cell.angle_alpha   90.00
_cell.angle_beta   90.00
_cell.angle_gamma   90.00
#
_symmetry.space_group_name_H-M   'P 1'
#
loop_
_entity.id
_entity.type
_entity.pdbx_description
1 polymer ?
#
loop_
_entity_poly.entity_id
_entity_poly.type
_entity_poly.pdbx_seq_one_letter_code
_entity_poly.pdbx_strand_id
1 'polypeptide(L)'
;MAASQDSHALVPAGRHLRLDSRREVRTVRSAQKHWQPPEGLSPHDVQAVIEAATCERDRLLLRVLWATGARVSEVLALRPMDVQRDHLVLPNRKNPNLTVKRVYLPAGQADLPGALLIWANEHGLAPHTPLFFSRKHGPDGGLKALSRVQAWTILKEASERADVRVLALRASRHGAPGEPAPAHPHLFRHARVRQIVRSTRNSPLAQRQAGWSRLQMAYLTVGDDEAR
;
A
#
# COMPACT_ATOMS: atom_id res chain seq x y z
N MET A 1 81.14 -42.18 -3.96
CA MET A 1 81.63 -40.77 -3.67
C MET A 1 80.56 -39.83 -4.21
N ALA A 2 80.21 -38.84 -3.37
CA ALA A 2 79.49 -37.63 -3.62
C ALA A 2 77.97 -37.77 -3.72
N ALA A 3 77.39 -37.36 -2.78
CA ALA A 3 76.93 -36.13 -2.15
C ALA A 3 75.57 -35.70 -2.65
N SER A 4 74.64 -35.92 -1.75
CA SER A 4 73.29 -35.47 -1.72
C SER A 4 73.22 -33.92 -1.62
N GLN A 5 72.38 -33.27 -2.36
CA GLN A 5 71.93 -31.89 -2.08
C GLN A 5 70.43 -31.83 -2.00
N ASP A 6 69.97 -31.65 -0.78
CA ASP A 6 68.61 -31.33 -0.43
C ASP A 6 68.28 -29.90 -0.90
N SER A 7 67.27 -29.81 -1.72
CA SER A 7 66.60 -28.52 -2.05
C SER A 7 65.31 -28.39 -1.25
N HIS A 8 65.39 -27.63 -0.14
CA HIS A 8 64.24 -27.16 0.57
C HIS A 8 63.49 -26.12 -0.28
N ALA A 9 62.33 -26.53 -0.84
CA ALA A 9 61.39 -25.59 -1.41
C ALA A 9 60.58 -24.91 -0.30
N LEU A 10 60.78 -23.61 -0.16
CA LEU A 10 59.98 -22.73 0.72
C LEU A 10 58.53 -22.67 0.22
N VAL A 11 57.63 -23.18 1.03
CA VAL A 11 56.17 -22.99 0.86
C VAL A 11 55.84 -21.55 1.21
N PRO A 12 55.20 -20.77 0.34
CA PRO A 12 54.77 -19.42 0.70
C PRO A 12 53.60 -19.48 1.68
N ALA A 13 53.74 -18.73 2.76
CA ALA A 13 52.77 -18.57 3.83
C ALA A 13 51.37 -18.25 3.28
N GLY A 14 50.38 -19.02 3.72
CA GLY A 14 49.01 -18.86 3.33
C GLY A 14 48.46 -17.47 3.64
N ARG A 15 47.89 -16.84 2.62
CA ARG A 15 47.01 -15.69 2.84
C ARG A 15 45.80 -16.16 3.62
N HIS A 16 45.73 -15.79 4.88
CA HIS A 16 44.51 -15.89 5.65
C HIS A 16 43.47 -15.01 4.96
N LEU A 17 42.56 -15.63 4.20
CA LEU A 17 41.31 -15.02 3.78
C LEU A 17 40.52 -14.70 5.06
N ARG A 18 40.59 -13.45 5.50
CA ARG A 18 39.62 -12.93 6.48
C ARG A 18 38.25 -12.99 5.82
N LEU A 19 37.48 -14.03 6.11
CA LEU A 19 36.07 -14.09 5.83
C LEU A 19 35.42 -12.86 6.48
N ASP A 20 34.90 -11.97 5.66
CA ASP A 20 34.22 -10.77 6.13
C ASP A 20 32.88 -11.18 6.79
N SER A 21 32.97 -11.49 8.08
CA SER A 21 31.84 -11.89 8.91
C SER A 21 30.66 -10.91 8.84
N ARG A 22 30.91 -9.66 8.45
CA ARG A 22 29.87 -8.66 8.25
C ARG A 22 29.05 -8.91 6.96
N ARG A 23 29.65 -9.50 5.95
CA ARG A 23 28.97 -9.81 4.68
C ARG A 23 28.06 -11.04 4.84
N GLU A 24 28.50 -12.07 5.54
CA GLU A 24 27.69 -13.26 5.83
C GLU A 24 26.53 -12.95 6.77
N VAL A 25 26.75 -12.17 7.83
CA VAL A 25 25.67 -11.73 8.72
C VAL A 25 24.60 -10.89 8.00
N ARG A 26 25.01 -10.10 7.00
CA ARG A 26 24.07 -9.31 6.18
C ARG A 26 23.26 -10.20 5.22
N THR A 27 23.86 -11.23 4.66
CA THR A 27 23.19 -12.19 3.76
C THR A 27 22.22 -13.08 4.52
N VAL A 28 22.59 -13.57 5.70
CA VAL A 28 21.71 -14.37 6.58
C VAL A 28 20.53 -13.54 7.11
N ARG A 29 20.77 -12.26 7.51
CA ARG A 29 19.66 -11.37 7.94
C ARG A 29 18.74 -10.98 6.80
N SER A 30 19.19 -10.95 5.56
CA SER A 30 18.30 -10.69 4.40
C SER A 30 17.50 -11.92 3.99
N ALA A 31 18.02 -13.12 4.18
CA ALA A 31 17.32 -14.38 3.88
C ALA A 31 16.22 -14.72 4.90
N GLN A 32 16.31 -14.25 6.14
CA GLN A 32 15.33 -14.49 7.19
C GLN A 32 14.19 -13.45 7.28
N LYS A 33 14.15 -12.44 6.42
CA LYS A 33 12.96 -11.63 6.25
C LYS A 33 11.91 -12.41 5.44
N HIS A 34 11.36 -13.45 6.00
CA HIS A 34 10.04 -13.92 5.58
C HIS A 34 9.07 -12.77 5.82
N TRP A 35 8.83 -11.98 4.75
CA TRP A 35 7.77 -10.99 4.77
C TRP A 35 6.46 -11.78 4.79
N GLN A 36 5.85 -11.88 5.97
CA GLN A 36 4.48 -12.32 6.08
C GLN A 36 3.59 -11.13 5.75
N PRO A 37 2.59 -11.30 4.88
CA PRO A 37 1.60 -10.27 4.70
C PRO A 37 0.96 -9.99 6.06
N PRO A 38 0.76 -8.73 6.45
CA PRO A 38 -0.01 -8.44 7.62
C PRO A 38 -1.34 -9.19 7.52
N GLU A 39 -1.73 -9.92 8.55
CA GLU A 39 -3.09 -10.41 8.68
C GLU A 39 -3.97 -9.19 8.55
N GLY A 40 -4.56 -9.02 7.39
CA GLY A 40 -5.09 -7.74 7.03
C GLY A 40 -6.57 -7.74 7.20
N LEU A 41 -7.10 -6.56 7.11
CA LEU A 41 -8.53 -6.29 7.07
C LEU A 41 -9.24 -7.25 6.11
N SER A 42 -10.30 -7.88 6.59
CA SER A 42 -11.25 -8.56 5.74
C SER A 42 -12.08 -7.55 4.93
N PRO A 43 -12.74 -7.93 3.84
CA PRO A 43 -13.70 -7.05 3.16
C PRO A 43 -14.81 -6.54 4.08
N HIS A 44 -15.24 -7.35 5.05
CA HIS A 44 -16.24 -6.98 6.05
C HIS A 44 -15.72 -5.87 6.98
N ASP A 45 -14.47 -6.00 7.50
CA ASP A 45 -13.86 -4.97 8.34
C ASP A 45 -13.71 -3.65 7.57
N VAL A 46 -13.31 -3.72 6.30
CA VAL A 46 -13.20 -2.52 5.46
C VAL A 46 -14.56 -1.84 5.29
N GLN A 47 -15.63 -2.61 5.07
CA GLN A 47 -16.97 -2.06 4.93
C GLN A 47 -17.43 -1.40 6.24
N ALA A 48 -17.21 -2.04 7.39
CA ALA A 48 -17.51 -1.47 8.69
C ALA A 48 -16.78 -0.14 8.92
N VAL A 49 -15.51 -0.05 8.55
CA VAL A 49 -14.73 1.19 8.64
C VAL A 49 -15.28 2.29 7.72
N ILE A 50 -15.69 1.94 6.50
CA ILE A 50 -16.28 2.91 5.55
C ILE A 50 -17.61 3.45 6.11
N GLU A 51 -18.46 2.60 6.66
CA GLU A 51 -19.76 2.96 7.24
C GLU A 51 -19.61 3.82 8.50
N ALA A 52 -18.56 3.62 9.28
CA ALA A 52 -18.22 4.41 10.47
C ALA A 52 -17.68 5.82 10.15
N ALA A 53 -17.55 6.20 8.87
CA ALA A 53 -17.19 7.57 8.50
C ALA A 53 -18.30 8.55 8.87
N THR A 54 -17.94 9.70 9.46
CA THR A 54 -18.89 10.67 10.01
C THR A 54 -19.45 11.66 9.00
N CYS A 55 -18.86 11.77 7.83
CA CYS A 55 -19.34 12.64 6.76
C CYS A 55 -19.10 12.00 5.38
N GLU A 56 -19.86 12.48 4.38
CA GLU A 56 -19.82 11.92 3.04
C GLU A 56 -18.43 12.03 2.37
N ARG A 57 -17.73 13.16 2.55
CA ARG A 57 -16.36 13.31 2.05
C ARG A 57 -15.46 12.17 2.53
N ASP A 58 -15.51 11.89 3.82
CA ASP A 58 -14.62 10.90 4.45
C ASP A 58 -15.03 9.49 4.02
N ARG A 59 -16.33 9.22 3.90
CA ARG A 59 -16.86 7.96 3.37
C ARG A 59 -16.40 7.73 1.93
N LEU A 60 -16.53 8.73 1.06
CA LEU A 60 -16.09 8.65 -0.33
C LEU A 60 -14.57 8.46 -0.43
N LEU A 61 -13.79 9.15 0.41
CA LEU A 61 -12.33 8.95 0.49
C LEU A 61 -11.98 7.48 0.80
N LEU A 62 -12.62 6.90 1.82
CA LEU A 62 -12.38 5.51 2.22
C LEU A 62 -12.86 4.53 1.13
N ARG A 63 -13.99 4.79 0.49
CA ARG A 63 -14.49 4.00 -0.66
C ARG A 63 -13.50 4.01 -1.83
N VAL A 64 -12.94 5.17 -2.18
CA VAL A 64 -11.94 5.29 -3.26
C VAL A 64 -10.66 4.55 -2.89
N LEU A 65 -10.17 4.70 -1.65
CA LEU A 65 -8.99 3.95 -1.18
C LEU A 65 -9.19 2.43 -1.31
N TRP A 66 -10.37 1.94 -0.93
CA TRP A 66 -10.73 0.53 -1.04
C TRP A 66 -10.90 0.09 -2.49
N ALA A 67 -11.72 0.76 -3.27
CA ALA A 67 -12.05 0.38 -4.63
C ALA A 67 -10.80 0.30 -5.53
N THR A 68 -9.88 1.25 -5.35
CA THR A 68 -8.68 1.38 -6.19
C THR A 68 -7.45 0.66 -5.66
N GLY A 69 -7.33 0.48 -4.35
CA GLY A 69 -6.10 0.07 -3.70
C GLY A 69 -4.92 1.04 -3.97
N ALA A 70 -5.22 2.28 -4.34
CA ALA A 70 -4.21 3.29 -4.66
C ALA A 70 -3.50 3.80 -3.40
N ARG A 71 -2.38 4.53 -3.58
CA ARG A 71 -1.74 5.22 -2.46
C ARG A 71 -2.58 6.41 -2.03
N VAL A 72 -2.60 6.69 -0.73
CA VAL A 72 -3.34 7.84 -0.18
C VAL A 72 -3.02 9.14 -0.92
N SER A 73 -1.75 9.40 -1.26
CA SER A 73 -1.35 10.61 -1.99
C SER A 73 -1.84 10.64 -3.45
N GLU A 74 -2.13 9.49 -4.06
CA GLU A 74 -2.71 9.39 -5.39
C GLU A 74 -4.20 9.69 -5.33
N VAL A 75 -4.88 9.18 -4.31
CA VAL A 75 -6.31 9.42 -4.07
C VAL A 75 -6.59 10.88 -3.70
N LEU A 76 -5.75 11.48 -2.85
CA LEU A 76 -5.90 12.89 -2.46
C LEU A 76 -5.66 13.89 -3.60
N ALA A 77 -5.03 13.44 -4.68
CA ALA A 77 -4.84 14.25 -5.89
C ALA A 77 -5.98 14.11 -6.91
N LEU A 78 -7.00 13.30 -6.61
CA LEU A 78 -8.15 13.06 -7.50
C LEU A 78 -9.00 14.33 -7.64
N ARG A 79 -9.41 14.64 -8.85
CA ARG A 79 -10.21 15.82 -9.23
C ARG A 79 -11.48 15.37 -9.97
N PRO A 80 -12.53 16.21 -10.07
CA PRO A 80 -13.73 15.87 -10.82
C PRO A 80 -13.45 15.40 -12.26
N MET A 81 -12.53 16.04 -12.95
CA MET A 81 -12.13 15.67 -14.33
C MET A 81 -11.47 14.29 -14.45
N ASP A 82 -10.94 13.76 -13.37
CA ASP A 82 -10.27 12.46 -13.33
C ASP A 82 -11.25 11.29 -13.09
N VAL A 83 -12.54 11.61 -12.83
CA VAL A 83 -13.61 10.63 -12.60
C VAL A 83 -14.27 10.28 -13.94
N GLN A 84 -14.14 9.03 -14.37
CA GLN A 84 -14.75 8.49 -15.57
C GLN A 84 -15.87 7.50 -15.20
N ARG A 85 -16.71 7.15 -16.15
CA ARG A 85 -17.90 6.30 -15.92
C ARG A 85 -17.57 4.96 -15.24
N ASP A 86 -16.47 4.33 -15.59
CA ASP A 86 -16.10 2.97 -15.18
C ASP A 86 -14.71 2.88 -14.53
N HIS A 87 -13.95 3.99 -14.53
CA HIS A 87 -12.61 4.03 -13.97
C HIS A 87 -12.24 5.41 -13.41
N LEU A 88 -11.22 5.43 -12.58
CA LEU A 88 -10.59 6.65 -12.08
C LEU A 88 -9.20 6.81 -12.70
N VAL A 89 -8.86 8.05 -13.08
CA VAL A 89 -7.54 8.41 -13.59
C VAL A 89 -6.71 8.95 -12.42
N LEU A 90 -5.73 8.20 -11.98
CA LEU A 90 -4.90 8.54 -10.82
C LEU A 90 -3.46 8.85 -11.24
N PRO A 91 -2.77 9.81 -10.59
CA PRO A 91 -1.38 10.08 -10.87
C PRO A 91 -0.52 8.87 -10.47
N ASN A 92 0.43 8.51 -11.32
CA ASN A 92 1.37 7.42 -11.05
C ASN A 92 2.72 7.96 -10.59
N ARG A 93 2.89 8.14 -9.29
CA ARG A 93 4.08 8.77 -8.71
C ARG A 93 5.33 7.86 -8.64
N LYS A 94 5.21 6.58 -8.96
CA LYS A 94 6.36 5.64 -8.89
C LYS A 94 6.95 5.24 -10.24
N ASN A 95 6.25 5.47 -11.32
CA ASN A 95 6.76 5.15 -12.64
C ASN A 95 6.97 6.44 -13.42
N PRO A 96 8.22 6.88 -13.65
CA PRO A 96 8.49 8.12 -14.36
C PRO A 96 8.02 8.08 -15.83
N ASN A 97 7.86 6.87 -16.39
CA ASN A 97 7.40 6.67 -17.78
C ASN A 97 5.86 6.68 -17.91
N LEU A 98 5.13 6.67 -16.81
CA LEU A 98 3.66 6.68 -16.76
C LEU A 98 3.19 7.74 -15.77
N THR A 99 2.79 8.89 -16.29
CA THR A 99 2.32 10.01 -15.45
C THR A 99 0.98 9.72 -14.76
N VAL A 100 0.13 8.90 -15.39
CA VAL A 100 -1.20 8.52 -14.89
C VAL A 100 -1.44 7.01 -15.02
N LYS A 101 -2.34 6.49 -14.19
CA LYS A 101 -2.87 5.13 -14.30
C LYS A 101 -4.40 5.15 -14.31
N ARG A 102 -5.01 4.33 -15.16
CA ARG A 102 -6.45 4.07 -15.14
C ARG A 102 -6.72 2.90 -14.21
N VAL A 103 -7.61 3.11 -13.24
CA VAL A 103 -8.01 2.08 -12.29
C VAL A 103 -9.49 1.81 -12.47
N TYR A 104 -9.81 0.67 -13.07
CA TYR A 104 -11.19 0.22 -13.26
C TYR A 104 -11.81 -0.20 -11.94
N LEU A 105 -13.06 0.18 -11.75
CA LEU A 105 -13.77 -0.09 -10.50
C LEU A 105 -14.41 -1.49 -10.55
N PRO A 106 -14.46 -2.21 -9.42
CA PRO A 106 -15.19 -3.48 -9.36
C PRO A 106 -16.70 -3.25 -9.47
N ALA A 107 -17.42 -4.27 -9.92
CA ALA A 107 -18.89 -4.20 -10.09
C ALA A 107 -19.62 -3.72 -8.81
N GLY A 108 -19.18 -4.15 -7.62
CA GLY A 108 -19.73 -3.70 -6.34
C GLY A 108 -19.42 -2.24 -5.96
N GLN A 109 -18.74 -1.48 -6.82
CA GLN A 109 -18.44 -0.05 -6.66
C GLN A 109 -18.78 0.74 -7.95
N ALA A 110 -19.68 0.23 -8.76
CA ALA A 110 -20.09 0.86 -10.03
C ALA A 110 -20.79 2.21 -9.83
N ASP A 111 -21.38 2.43 -8.65
CA ASP A 111 -22.02 3.68 -8.24
C ASP A 111 -21.03 4.77 -7.81
N LEU A 112 -19.80 4.39 -7.47
CA LEU A 112 -18.81 5.31 -6.89
C LEU A 112 -18.46 6.52 -7.77
N PRO A 113 -18.31 6.40 -9.12
CA PRO A 113 -18.10 7.57 -9.97
C PRO A 113 -19.24 8.56 -9.90
N GLY A 114 -20.49 8.07 -9.94
CA GLY A 114 -21.69 8.91 -9.79
C GLY A 114 -21.71 9.64 -8.45
N ALA A 115 -21.44 8.94 -7.35
CA ALA A 115 -21.39 9.53 -6.02
C ALA A 115 -20.30 10.62 -5.91
N LEU A 116 -19.11 10.41 -6.51
CA LEU A 116 -18.04 11.40 -6.56
C LEU A 116 -18.42 12.65 -7.36
N LEU A 117 -19.12 12.49 -8.48
CA LEU A 117 -19.56 13.62 -9.31
C LEU A 117 -20.72 14.38 -8.65
N ILE A 118 -21.65 13.70 -7.98
CA ILE A 118 -22.70 14.33 -7.15
C ILE A 118 -22.03 15.16 -6.04
N TRP A 119 -21.10 14.58 -5.29
CA TRP A 119 -20.32 15.28 -4.27
C TRP A 119 -19.62 16.52 -4.84
N ALA A 120 -18.98 16.41 -6.02
CA ALA A 120 -18.31 17.54 -6.66
C ALA A 120 -19.30 18.66 -7.02
N ASN A 121 -20.48 18.31 -7.54
CA ASN A 121 -21.51 19.27 -7.94
C ASN A 121 -22.12 19.97 -6.72
N GLU A 122 -22.47 19.25 -5.67
CA GLU A 122 -23.04 19.79 -4.42
C GLU A 122 -22.10 20.81 -3.74
N HIS A 123 -20.79 20.65 -3.95
CA HIS A 123 -19.78 21.55 -3.38
C HIS A 123 -19.22 22.57 -4.38
N GLY A 124 -19.80 22.67 -5.58
CA GLY A 124 -19.39 23.62 -6.62
C GLY A 124 -17.91 23.43 -7.06
N LEU A 125 -17.41 22.20 -7.06
CA LEU A 125 -16.00 21.93 -7.36
C LEU A 125 -15.75 22.08 -8.87
N ALA A 126 -14.83 22.98 -9.21
CA ALA A 126 -14.34 23.09 -10.60
C ALA A 126 -13.60 21.81 -11.02
N PRO A 127 -13.48 21.54 -12.36
CA PRO A 127 -12.87 20.30 -12.87
C PRO A 127 -11.47 20.00 -12.35
N HIS A 128 -10.70 21.03 -12.01
CA HIS A 128 -9.30 20.91 -11.52
C HIS A 128 -9.17 20.97 -10.00
N THR A 129 -10.24 21.20 -9.26
CA THR A 129 -10.25 21.30 -7.79
C THR A 129 -10.09 19.92 -7.16
N PRO A 130 -9.37 19.76 -6.04
CA PRO A 130 -9.30 18.47 -5.35
C PRO A 130 -10.69 18.01 -4.88
N LEU A 131 -11.07 16.75 -5.15
CA LEU A 131 -12.32 16.16 -4.67
C LEU A 131 -12.37 16.07 -3.14
N PHE A 132 -11.24 15.76 -2.53
CA PHE A 132 -11.09 15.62 -1.08
C PHE A 132 -10.38 16.84 -0.50
N PHE A 133 -11.13 17.91 -0.32
CA PHE A 133 -10.58 19.18 0.14
C PHE A 133 -10.63 19.34 1.67
N SER A 134 -9.72 20.14 2.17
CA SER A 134 -9.64 20.59 3.56
C SER A 134 -10.53 21.81 3.80
N ARG A 135 -10.95 22.02 5.06
CA ARG A 135 -11.57 23.29 5.46
C ARG A 135 -10.62 24.48 5.38
N LYS A 136 -9.32 24.24 5.34
CA LYS A 136 -8.31 25.29 5.19
C LYS A 136 -8.09 25.59 3.71
N HIS A 137 -8.11 26.88 3.38
CA HIS A 137 -7.79 27.36 2.05
C HIS A 137 -6.27 27.39 1.82
N GLY A 138 -5.87 27.36 0.56
CA GLY A 138 -4.50 27.57 0.14
C GLY A 138 -4.09 29.06 0.23
N PRO A 139 -2.81 29.38 -0.01
CA PRO A 139 -2.34 30.77 -0.02
C PRO A 139 -3.03 31.63 -1.08
N ASP A 140 -3.52 31.00 -2.14
CA ASP A 140 -4.26 31.59 -3.26
C ASP A 140 -5.78 31.72 -2.98
N GLY A 141 -6.24 31.42 -1.77
CA GLY A 141 -7.65 31.38 -1.39
C GLY A 141 -8.43 30.19 -1.94
N GLY A 142 -7.81 29.32 -2.76
CA GLY A 142 -8.43 28.13 -3.32
C GLY A 142 -8.57 26.98 -2.34
N LEU A 143 -9.43 26.00 -2.68
CA LEU A 143 -9.60 24.77 -1.90
C LEU A 143 -8.32 23.93 -1.93
N LYS A 144 -7.80 23.61 -0.76
CA LYS A 144 -6.62 22.76 -0.59
C LYS A 144 -7.00 21.30 -0.38
N ALA A 145 -6.31 20.38 -1.05
CA ALA A 145 -6.48 18.95 -0.80
C ALA A 145 -6.19 18.59 0.66
N LEU A 146 -6.88 17.57 1.17
CA LEU A 146 -6.53 16.95 2.45
C LEU A 146 -5.06 16.52 2.44
N SER A 147 -4.40 16.69 3.58
CA SER A 147 -3.06 16.16 3.79
C SER A 147 -3.10 14.64 4.04
N ARG A 148 -1.97 13.97 3.83
CA ARG A 148 -1.83 12.55 4.18
C ARG A 148 -2.10 12.28 5.67
N VAL A 149 -1.74 13.22 6.53
CA VAL A 149 -1.99 13.14 7.98
C VAL A 149 -3.49 13.18 8.26
N GLN A 150 -4.23 14.10 7.65
CA GLN A 150 -5.68 14.17 7.80
C GLN A 150 -6.37 12.91 7.29
N ALA A 151 -5.98 12.39 6.11
CA ALA A 151 -6.53 11.13 5.59
C ALA A 151 -6.22 9.94 6.50
N TRP A 152 -5.04 9.91 7.10
CA TRP A 152 -4.67 8.91 8.10
C TRP A 152 -5.52 9.03 9.36
N THR A 153 -5.74 10.24 9.88
CA THR A 153 -6.59 10.51 11.04
C THR A 153 -8.04 10.08 10.77
N ILE A 154 -8.59 10.41 9.60
CA ILE A 154 -9.95 10.00 9.18
C ILE A 154 -10.08 8.46 9.24
N LEU A 155 -9.15 7.74 8.66
CA LEU A 155 -9.18 6.28 8.66
C LEU A 155 -9.02 5.70 10.07
N LYS A 156 -8.08 6.23 10.86
CA LYS A 156 -7.86 5.81 12.24
C LYS A 156 -9.13 5.96 13.07
N GLU A 157 -9.74 7.16 13.06
CA GLU A 157 -10.96 7.44 13.81
C GLU A 157 -12.16 6.59 13.34
N ALA A 158 -12.27 6.35 12.02
CA ALA A 158 -13.30 5.46 11.49
C ALA A 158 -13.06 4.00 11.93
N SER A 159 -11.80 3.53 11.94
CA SER A 159 -11.43 2.21 12.44
C SER A 159 -11.74 2.05 13.92
N GLU A 160 -11.45 3.07 14.73
CA GLU A 160 -11.76 3.08 16.17
C GLU A 160 -13.28 3.04 16.42
N ARG A 161 -14.08 3.82 15.67
CA ARG A 161 -15.54 3.79 15.77
C ARG A 161 -16.16 2.46 15.34
N ALA A 162 -15.56 1.81 14.33
CA ALA A 162 -15.98 0.49 13.86
C ALA A 162 -15.50 -0.65 14.75
N ASP A 163 -14.71 -0.36 15.79
CA ASP A 163 -13.98 -1.33 16.61
C ASP A 163 -13.13 -2.32 15.80
N VAL A 164 -12.63 -1.87 14.65
CA VAL A 164 -11.75 -2.66 13.78
C VAL A 164 -10.31 -2.43 14.17
N ARG A 165 -9.66 -3.48 14.68
CA ARG A 165 -8.26 -3.48 15.10
C ARG A 165 -7.46 -4.48 14.27
N VAL A 166 -6.19 -4.19 14.10
CA VAL A 166 -5.22 -5.08 13.44
C VAL A 166 -4.01 -5.25 14.34
N LEU A 167 -3.37 -6.41 14.28
CA LEU A 167 -2.13 -6.61 15.04
C LEU A 167 -0.98 -5.82 14.39
N ALA A 168 -0.30 -5.02 15.19
CA ALA A 168 0.88 -4.30 14.74
C ALA A 168 2.03 -5.28 14.47
N LEU A 169 2.53 -5.35 13.24
CA LEU A 169 3.65 -6.24 12.87
C LEU A 169 5.01 -5.71 13.33
N ARG A 170 5.12 -4.44 13.60
CA ARG A 170 6.36 -3.76 14.01
C ARG A 170 6.05 -2.70 15.04
N ALA A 171 7.01 -2.47 15.92
CA ALA A 171 6.97 -1.29 16.77
C ALA A 171 6.77 -0.03 15.92
N SER A 172 5.77 0.74 16.26
CA SER A 172 5.41 2.00 15.62
C SER A 172 5.01 3.00 16.69
N ARG A 173 4.73 4.24 16.29
CA ARG A 173 4.17 5.26 17.18
C ARG A 173 2.78 4.87 17.74
N HIS A 174 2.19 3.80 17.23
CA HIS A 174 0.80 3.42 17.48
C HIS A 174 0.66 2.05 18.16
N GLY A 175 1.76 1.42 18.55
CA GLY A 175 1.76 0.16 19.29
C GLY A 175 3.06 -0.63 19.15
N ALA A 176 3.29 -1.54 20.09
CA ALA A 176 4.35 -2.54 20.03
C ALA A 176 3.96 -3.68 19.07
N PRO A 177 4.92 -4.49 18.59
CA PRO A 177 4.61 -5.66 17.78
C PRO A 177 3.65 -6.60 18.53
N GLY A 178 2.58 -7.03 17.86
CA GLY A 178 1.55 -7.90 18.43
C GLY A 178 0.45 -7.17 19.21
N GLU A 179 0.54 -5.86 19.39
CA GLU A 179 -0.52 -5.07 20.01
C GLU A 179 -1.61 -4.67 19.02
N PRO A 180 -2.88 -4.58 19.45
CA PRO A 180 -3.96 -4.07 18.62
C PRO A 180 -3.72 -2.61 18.24
N ALA A 181 -3.78 -2.31 16.95
CA ALA A 181 -3.62 -0.98 16.38
C ALA A 181 -4.76 -0.65 15.42
N PRO A 182 -5.12 0.64 15.25
CA PRO A 182 -6.13 1.03 14.28
C PRO A 182 -5.66 0.75 12.85
N ALA A 183 -6.60 0.57 11.93
CA ALA A 183 -6.30 0.42 10.52
C ALA A 183 -5.61 1.68 9.96
N HIS A 184 -4.81 1.50 8.91
CA HIS A 184 -4.12 2.59 8.23
C HIS A 184 -4.16 2.39 6.70
N PRO A 185 -3.92 3.45 5.88
CA PRO A 185 -4.13 3.38 4.42
C PRO A 185 -3.39 2.27 3.68
N HIS A 186 -2.20 1.87 4.16
CA HIS A 186 -1.49 0.74 3.57
C HIS A 186 -2.22 -0.60 3.78
N LEU A 187 -2.91 -0.78 4.91
CA LEU A 187 -3.69 -2.00 5.16
C LEU A 187 -4.90 -2.10 4.23
N PHE A 188 -5.60 -0.99 3.96
CA PHE A 188 -6.65 -0.95 2.93
C PHE A 188 -6.13 -1.38 1.58
N ARG A 189 -4.97 -0.85 1.19
CA ARG A 189 -4.32 -1.22 -0.06
C ARG A 189 -3.91 -2.70 -0.09
N HIS A 190 -3.32 -3.22 0.99
CA HIS A 190 -2.94 -4.63 1.11
C HIS A 190 -4.17 -5.55 1.06
N ALA A 191 -5.23 -5.21 1.78
CA ALA A 191 -6.49 -5.94 1.77
C ALA A 191 -7.10 -5.97 0.35
N ARG A 192 -7.11 -4.84 -0.36
CA ARG A 192 -7.62 -4.77 -1.74
C ARG A 192 -6.82 -5.63 -2.70
N VAL A 193 -5.50 -5.56 -2.67
CA VAL A 193 -4.64 -6.38 -3.53
C VAL A 193 -4.88 -7.87 -3.28
N ARG A 194 -4.96 -8.29 -2.01
CA ARG A 194 -5.30 -9.67 -1.66
C ARG A 194 -6.67 -10.08 -2.19
N GLN A 195 -7.67 -9.23 -2.03
CA GLN A 195 -9.01 -9.49 -2.56
C GLN A 195 -8.98 -9.71 -4.08
N ILE A 196 -8.26 -8.85 -4.83
CA ILE A 196 -8.15 -8.99 -6.29
C ILE A 196 -7.47 -10.32 -6.65
N VAL A 197 -6.35 -10.66 -6.00
CA VAL A 197 -5.65 -11.93 -6.25
C VAL A 197 -6.56 -13.12 -5.93
N ARG A 198 -7.25 -13.12 -4.80
CA ARG A 198 -8.16 -14.20 -4.38
C ARG A 198 -9.35 -14.35 -5.34
N SER A 199 -10.01 -13.25 -5.70
CA SER A 199 -11.25 -13.29 -6.49
C SER A 199 -11.00 -13.55 -7.98
N THR A 200 -9.88 -13.07 -8.53
CA THR A 200 -9.62 -13.16 -9.96
C THR A 200 -8.53 -14.18 -10.32
N ARG A 201 -7.74 -14.62 -9.35
CA ARG A 201 -6.50 -15.39 -9.54
C ARG A 201 -5.54 -14.74 -10.55
N ASN A 202 -5.71 -13.44 -10.77
CA ASN A 202 -4.97 -12.65 -11.76
C ASN A 202 -3.99 -11.69 -11.07
N SER A 203 -2.79 -12.18 -10.79
CA SER A 203 -1.71 -11.41 -10.17
C SER A 203 -1.26 -10.20 -10.99
N PRO A 204 -1.14 -10.25 -12.34
CA PRO A 204 -0.87 -9.10 -13.18
C PRO A 204 -1.93 -8.00 -13.05
N LEU A 205 -3.21 -8.35 -12.92
CA LEU A 205 -4.28 -7.36 -12.70
C LEU A 205 -4.09 -6.63 -11.37
N ALA A 206 -3.85 -7.36 -10.28
CA ALA A 206 -3.60 -6.80 -8.97
C ALA A 206 -2.36 -5.88 -8.96
N GLN A 207 -1.28 -6.31 -9.63
CA GLN A 207 -0.06 -5.53 -9.79
C GLN A 207 -0.31 -4.22 -10.55
N ARG A 208 -1.06 -4.27 -11.65
CA ARG A 208 -1.40 -3.10 -12.47
C ARG A 208 -2.26 -2.10 -11.69
N GLN A 209 -3.32 -2.57 -11.03
CA GLN A 209 -4.19 -1.70 -10.22
C GLN A 209 -3.43 -1.08 -9.06
N ALA A 210 -2.62 -1.85 -8.37
CA ALA A 210 -1.78 -1.34 -7.31
C ALA A 210 -0.65 -0.41 -7.82
N GLY A 211 -0.29 -0.44 -9.10
CA GLY A 211 0.86 0.30 -9.64
C GLY A 211 2.18 -0.17 -9.01
N TRP A 212 2.35 -1.48 -8.86
CA TRP A 212 3.57 -2.10 -8.37
C TRP A 212 4.43 -2.57 -9.54
N SER A 213 5.75 -2.41 -9.42
CA SER A 213 6.69 -2.97 -10.40
C SER A 213 6.83 -4.49 -10.27
N ARG A 214 6.63 -5.02 -9.06
CA ARG A 214 6.63 -6.46 -8.76
C ARG A 214 5.58 -6.77 -7.70
N LEU A 215 4.84 -7.87 -7.90
CA LEU A 215 3.99 -8.44 -6.86
C LEU A 215 4.88 -9.26 -5.91
N GLN A 216 4.73 -9.03 -4.61
CA GLN A 216 5.48 -9.84 -3.63
C GLN A 216 4.86 -11.23 -3.53
N MET A 217 5.70 -12.27 -3.47
CA MET A 217 5.28 -13.69 -3.44
C MET A 217 4.25 -13.98 -2.35
N ALA A 218 4.32 -13.29 -1.22
CA ALA A 218 3.36 -13.45 -0.12
C ALA A 218 1.89 -13.13 -0.47
N TYR A 219 1.61 -12.47 -1.61
CA TYR A 219 0.23 -12.32 -2.11
C TYR A 219 -0.20 -13.48 -3.01
N LEU A 220 0.75 -14.30 -3.47
CA LEU A 220 0.49 -15.44 -4.35
C LEU A 220 0.18 -16.70 -3.57
N THR A 221 0.73 -16.85 -2.36
CA THR A 221 0.61 -18.04 -1.50
C THR A 221 -0.65 -18.08 -0.63
N VAL A 222 -1.49 -17.07 -0.68
CA VAL A 222 -2.69 -16.93 0.17
C VAL A 222 -3.84 -17.88 -0.25
N GLY A 223 -3.61 -18.78 -1.20
CA GLY A 223 -4.64 -19.71 -1.68
C GLY A 223 -4.56 -21.14 -1.16
N ASP A 224 -3.46 -21.54 -0.53
CA ASP A 224 -3.20 -22.95 -0.25
C ASP A 224 -3.54 -23.36 1.20
N ASP A 225 -3.69 -22.42 2.12
CA ASP A 225 -3.93 -22.72 3.56
C ASP A 225 -5.42 -22.86 3.93
N GLU A 226 -6.36 -22.46 3.07
CA GLU A 226 -7.81 -22.59 3.33
C GLU A 226 -8.43 -23.88 2.72
N ALA A 227 -7.61 -24.76 2.11
CA ALA A 227 -8.06 -26.02 1.52
C ALA A 227 -7.75 -27.26 2.38
N ARG A 228 -7.45 -27.06 3.67
CA ARG A 228 -7.28 -28.18 4.63
C ARG A 228 -8.31 -28.16 5.72
#